data_d769a7003c360fde9b70863df91a98e7
#
_entry.id   d769a7003c360fde9b70863df91a98e7
#
_cell.length_a   1.000
_cell.length_b   1.000
_cell.length_c   1.000
_cell.angle_alpha   90.00
_cell.angle_beta   90.00
_cell.angle_gamma   90.00
#
_symmetry.space_group_name_H-M   'P 1'
#
loop_
_entity.id
_entity.type
_entity.pdbx_description
1 polymer ?
#
loop_
_entity_poly.entity_id
_entity_poly.type
_entity_poly.pdbx_seq_one_letter_code
_entity_poly.pdbx_strand_id
1 'polypeptide(L)'
;MNPFFIRQVFIVLMFLFFGFASAASTSPISFTVEVSGKGKPIIFIPGLASSGEVWDATVAQFSNRYECHVLTLAGFAGVPPITTPLLATAQKELVDYIDAKHLDHPIIVGHSLGGFLALRIAADTPAKVERLVIVDSLPALGAVQMPDITPEQLKSMAARMRDTMKSQDTATFAEGQRRSIASMLTKPEDVERVLGWGRKSDAATVMNAMHDLIATDMRADIARIKSPTLVLGTWIAYKEYTTRAAVETTFKTQYQKLDGVTIDIADTARHFIMYDDPKWMVERMEKFLK
;
A
#
# COMPACT_ATOMS: atom_id res chain seq x y z
N MET A 1 -88.25 23.18 1.23
CA MET A 1 -87.77 23.21 -0.14
C MET A 1 -86.24 23.19 -0.13
N ASN A 2 -85.65 22.21 -0.76
CA ASN A 2 -84.30 21.68 -0.54
C ASN A 2 -83.15 22.67 -0.75
N PRO A 3 -82.08 22.59 0.08
CA PRO A 3 -80.78 23.06 -0.25
C PRO A 3 -79.85 21.94 -0.67
N PHE A 4 -79.16 22.17 -1.75
CA PHE A 4 -78.14 21.32 -2.36
C PHE A 4 -76.92 21.17 -1.43
N PHE A 5 -76.56 19.91 -1.11
CA PHE A 5 -75.30 19.52 -0.52
C PHE A 5 -74.19 19.44 -1.58
N ILE A 6 -73.20 20.29 -1.52
CA ILE A 6 -71.95 20.16 -2.30
C ILE A 6 -70.97 19.41 -1.43
N ARG A 7 -70.66 18.18 -1.82
CA ARG A 7 -69.56 17.38 -1.23
C ARG A 7 -68.29 17.84 -1.90
N GLN A 8 -67.42 18.53 -1.16
CA GLN A 8 -66.03 18.71 -1.53
C GLN A 8 -65.24 17.47 -1.21
N VAL A 9 -64.66 16.83 -2.25
CA VAL A 9 -63.69 15.75 -2.13
C VAL A 9 -62.34 16.40 -1.98
N PHE A 10 -61.70 16.34 -0.79
CA PHE A 10 -60.32 16.69 -0.56
C PHE A 10 -59.43 15.53 -1.07
N ILE A 11 -58.76 15.69 -2.20
CA ILE A 11 -57.69 14.80 -2.62
C ILE A 11 -56.42 15.27 -1.88
N VAL A 12 -56.03 14.50 -0.85
CA VAL A 12 -54.73 14.65 -0.20
C VAL A 12 -53.70 13.99 -1.09
N LEU A 13 -52.93 14.78 -1.86
CA LEU A 13 -51.74 14.34 -2.55
C LEU A 13 -50.63 14.16 -1.51
N MET A 14 -50.39 12.94 -1.09
CA MET A 14 -49.27 12.58 -0.22
C MET A 14 -48.01 12.46 -1.09
N PHE A 15 -47.21 13.56 -1.17
CA PHE A 15 -45.88 13.52 -1.72
C PHE A 15 -44.96 12.72 -0.78
N LEU A 16 -44.71 11.46 -1.17
CA LEU A 16 -43.63 10.67 -0.60
C LEU A 16 -42.30 11.29 -1.07
N PHE A 17 -41.72 12.14 -0.24
CA PHE A 17 -40.32 12.53 -0.36
C PHE A 17 -39.50 11.29 0.00
N PHE A 18 -39.09 10.51 -0.99
CA PHE A 18 -37.94 9.63 -0.85
C PHE A 18 -36.70 10.51 -0.68
N GLY A 19 -36.38 10.82 0.56
CA GLY A 19 -35.10 11.38 0.89
C GLY A 19 -34.02 10.36 0.56
N PHE A 20 -33.35 10.52 -0.58
CA PHE A 20 -32.07 9.89 -0.79
C PHE A 20 -31.13 10.47 0.28
N ALA A 21 -30.92 9.72 1.37
CA ALA A 21 -29.84 9.96 2.28
C ALA A 21 -28.54 9.77 1.47
N SER A 22 -28.01 10.86 0.93
CA SER A 22 -26.65 10.92 0.43
C SER A 22 -25.77 10.54 1.61
N ALA A 23 -25.24 9.34 1.63
CA ALA A 23 -24.21 8.97 2.59
C ALA A 23 -23.08 9.97 2.37
N ALA A 24 -22.88 10.89 3.31
CA ALA A 24 -21.75 11.79 3.28
C ALA A 24 -20.50 10.92 3.28
N SER A 25 -19.77 10.92 2.17
CA SER A 25 -18.47 10.26 2.06
C SER A 25 -17.55 10.95 3.06
N THR A 26 -17.36 10.31 4.21
CA THR A 26 -16.36 10.77 5.18
C THR A 26 -14.98 10.55 4.55
N SER A 27 -14.13 11.57 4.58
CA SER A 27 -12.74 11.41 4.14
C SER A 27 -12.10 10.28 4.95
N PRO A 28 -11.26 9.43 4.32
CA PRO A 28 -10.58 8.36 5.04
C PRO A 28 -9.73 8.93 6.17
N ILE A 29 -9.69 8.24 7.30
CA ILE A 29 -8.90 8.64 8.46
C ILE A 29 -7.51 7.98 8.48
N SER A 30 -7.36 6.86 7.76
CA SER A 30 -6.13 6.05 7.75
C SER A 30 -5.10 6.46 6.70
N PHE A 31 -5.42 7.44 5.86
CA PHE A 31 -4.48 8.01 4.89
C PHE A 31 -4.97 9.37 4.38
N THR A 32 -4.03 10.18 3.90
CA THR A 32 -4.31 11.34 3.03
C THR A 32 -4.11 10.95 1.58
N VAL A 33 -4.72 11.70 0.65
CA VAL A 33 -4.59 11.47 -0.80
C VAL A 33 -4.31 12.78 -1.51
N GLU A 34 -3.29 12.78 -2.36
CA GLU A 34 -3.05 13.82 -3.34
C GLU A 34 -3.42 13.29 -4.73
N VAL A 35 -4.19 14.07 -5.50
CA VAL A 35 -4.66 13.66 -6.82
C VAL A 35 -4.10 14.59 -7.89
N SER A 36 -3.55 14.01 -8.95
CA SER A 36 -3.02 14.76 -10.09
C SER A 36 -3.22 13.99 -11.40
N GLY A 37 -3.23 14.74 -12.50
CA GLY A 37 -3.44 14.15 -13.82
C GLY A 37 -4.90 13.87 -14.15
N LYS A 38 -5.14 13.14 -15.23
CA LYS A 38 -6.46 12.72 -15.71
C LYS A 38 -6.33 11.42 -16.50
N GLY A 39 -7.40 10.64 -16.52
CA GLY A 39 -7.48 9.39 -17.28
C GLY A 39 -7.78 8.21 -16.38
N LYS A 40 -7.24 7.04 -16.70
CA LYS A 40 -7.41 5.83 -15.92
C LYS A 40 -6.77 6.00 -14.52
N PRO A 41 -7.45 5.60 -13.44
CA PRO A 41 -6.93 5.80 -12.09
C PRO A 41 -5.74 4.88 -11.78
N ILE A 42 -4.68 5.45 -11.21
CA ILE A 42 -3.58 4.74 -10.56
C ILE A 42 -3.50 5.19 -9.10
N ILE A 43 -3.46 4.24 -8.18
CA ILE A 43 -3.28 4.49 -6.75
C ILE A 43 -1.86 4.10 -6.36
N PHE A 44 -1.11 5.05 -5.77
CA PHE A 44 0.26 4.86 -5.30
C PHE A 44 0.29 4.78 -3.78
N ILE A 45 0.79 3.66 -3.24
CA ILE A 45 0.86 3.41 -1.80
C ILE A 45 2.33 3.35 -1.38
N PRO A 46 2.80 4.26 -0.50
CA PRO A 46 4.20 4.29 -0.04
C PRO A 46 4.51 3.17 0.95
N GLY A 47 5.80 2.99 1.26
CA GLY A 47 6.29 2.06 2.25
C GLY A 47 6.12 2.51 3.70
N LEU A 48 6.65 1.72 4.63
CA LEU A 48 6.66 2.01 6.07
C LEU A 48 7.34 3.35 6.35
N ALA A 49 6.70 4.18 7.19
CA ALA A 49 7.20 5.48 7.62
C ALA A 49 7.54 6.45 6.47
N SER A 50 6.97 6.24 5.28
CA SER A 50 7.25 7.04 4.08
C SER A 50 6.10 7.97 3.75
N SER A 51 6.44 9.14 3.17
CA SER A 51 5.51 10.06 2.53
C SER A 51 5.11 9.57 1.14
N GLY A 52 3.95 10.01 0.65
CA GLY A 52 3.57 9.89 -0.75
C GLY A 52 4.56 10.55 -1.72
N GLU A 53 5.33 11.56 -1.28
CA GLU A 53 6.40 12.21 -2.03
C GLU A 53 7.43 11.21 -2.62
N VAL A 54 7.51 9.99 -2.07
CA VAL A 54 8.36 8.92 -2.62
C VAL A 54 8.04 8.62 -4.08
N TRP A 55 6.84 8.95 -4.52
CA TRP A 55 6.32 8.70 -5.86
C TRP A 55 6.39 9.91 -6.81
N ASP A 56 6.83 11.10 -6.36
CA ASP A 56 6.77 12.35 -7.14
C ASP A 56 7.36 12.20 -8.55
N ALA A 57 8.58 11.64 -8.65
CA ALA A 57 9.24 11.44 -9.93
C ALA A 57 8.50 10.42 -10.82
N THR A 58 7.88 9.41 -10.21
CA THR A 58 7.07 8.41 -10.91
C THR A 58 5.76 9.04 -11.41
N VAL A 59 5.06 9.75 -10.54
CA VAL A 59 3.81 10.46 -10.87
C VAL A 59 4.01 11.43 -12.02
N ALA A 60 5.12 12.17 -12.04
CA ALA A 60 5.46 13.09 -13.12
C ALA A 60 5.52 12.39 -14.50
N GLN A 61 5.86 11.09 -14.56
CA GLN A 61 5.89 10.32 -15.83
C GLN A 61 4.49 9.80 -16.23
N PHE A 62 3.58 9.62 -15.28
CA PHE A 62 2.28 8.98 -15.53
C PHE A 62 1.10 9.97 -15.56
N SER A 63 1.17 11.11 -14.88
CA SER A 63 0.05 12.06 -14.70
C SER A 63 -0.46 12.72 -16.01
N ASN A 64 0.27 12.62 -17.10
CA ASN A 64 -0.19 13.07 -18.42
C ASN A 64 -1.19 12.10 -19.09
N ARG A 65 -1.30 10.85 -18.60
CA ARG A 65 -2.14 9.76 -19.15
C ARG A 65 -3.05 9.10 -18.12
N TYR A 66 -2.75 9.29 -16.83
CA TYR A 66 -3.43 8.64 -15.72
C TYR A 66 -3.85 9.66 -14.67
N GLU A 67 -4.94 9.38 -13.98
CA GLU A 67 -5.29 10.07 -12.75
C GLU A 67 -4.57 9.38 -11.58
N CYS A 68 -3.57 10.06 -11.04
CA CYS A 68 -2.68 9.52 -10.00
C CYS A 68 -3.19 9.92 -8.61
N HIS A 69 -3.55 8.94 -7.81
CA HIS A 69 -3.96 9.07 -6.40
C HIS A 69 -2.80 8.62 -5.51
N VAL A 70 -2.10 9.56 -4.89
CA VAL A 70 -0.91 9.30 -4.07
C VAL A 70 -1.26 9.35 -2.60
N LEU A 71 -1.04 8.25 -1.90
CA LEU A 71 -1.37 8.13 -0.48
C LEU A 71 -0.18 8.48 0.41
N THR A 72 -0.49 9.04 1.61
CA THR A 72 0.40 8.99 2.78
C THR A 72 -0.40 8.39 3.93
N LEU A 73 0.08 7.28 4.51
CA LEU A 73 -0.66 6.56 5.54
C LEU A 73 -0.64 7.31 6.89
N ALA A 74 -1.71 7.16 7.66
CA ALA A 74 -1.81 7.73 9.00
C ALA A 74 -0.68 7.26 9.92
N GLY A 75 -0.14 8.17 10.71
CA GLY A 75 1.02 7.93 11.56
C GLY A 75 2.35 8.00 10.82
N PHE A 76 2.39 8.18 9.49
CA PHE A 76 3.63 8.29 8.72
C PHE A 76 3.86 9.71 8.22
N ALA A 77 5.13 10.11 8.16
CA ALA A 77 5.60 11.36 7.56
C ALA A 77 4.86 12.63 7.99
N GLY A 78 4.35 12.66 9.23
CA GLY A 78 3.63 13.80 9.80
C GLY A 78 2.11 13.75 9.67
N VAL A 79 1.54 12.76 8.99
CA VAL A 79 0.09 12.50 9.04
C VAL A 79 -0.27 11.99 10.43
N PRO A 80 -1.31 12.53 11.11
CA PRO A 80 -1.69 12.10 12.45
C PRO A 80 -1.99 10.58 12.52
N PRO A 81 -1.60 9.89 13.62
CA PRO A 81 -1.91 8.48 13.80
C PRO A 81 -3.40 8.26 14.08
N ILE A 82 -3.86 7.03 13.86
CA ILE A 82 -5.21 6.56 14.23
C ILE A 82 -5.12 5.56 15.39
N THR A 83 -6.23 5.37 16.10
CA THR A 83 -6.30 4.46 17.26
C THR A 83 -6.58 3.01 16.87
N THR A 84 -7.06 2.77 15.65
CA THR A 84 -7.34 1.42 15.11
C THR A 84 -6.11 0.81 14.43
N PRO A 85 -6.05 -0.52 14.23
CA PRO A 85 -4.96 -1.16 13.48
C PRO A 85 -4.82 -0.58 12.07
N LEU A 86 -3.67 0.03 11.77
CA LEU A 86 -3.46 0.82 10.55
C LEU A 86 -3.76 0.02 9.28
N LEU A 87 -3.13 -1.15 9.10
CA LEU A 87 -3.22 -1.89 7.83
C LEU A 87 -4.64 -2.40 7.55
N ALA A 88 -5.35 -2.88 8.57
CA ALA A 88 -6.73 -3.35 8.41
C ALA A 88 -7.69 -2.18 8.10
N THR A 89 -7.48 -1.04 8.77
CA THR A 89 -8.29 0.16 8.55
C THR A 89 -8.01 0.75 7.16
N ALA A 90 -6.74 0.88 6.78
CA ALA A 90 -6.34 1.41 5.47
C ALA A 90 -6.82 0.52 4.31
N GLN A 91 -6.78 -0.81 4.48
CA GLN A 91 -7.32 -1.74 3.49
C GLN A 91 -8.80 -1.51 3.25
N LYS A 92 -9.59 -1.46 4.34
CA LYS A 92 -11.04 -1.22 4.24
C LYS A 92 -11.34 0.15 3.63
N GLU A 93 -10.74 1.21 4.17
CA GLU A 93 -11.01 2.57 3.74
C GLU A 93 -10.53 2.86 2.31
N LEU A 94 -9.48 2.17 1.81
CA LEU A 94 -9.08 2.31 0.43
C LEU A 94 -10.09 1.65 -0.52
N VAL A 95 -10.68 0.52 -0.15
CA VAL A 95 -11.80 -0.08 -0.91
C VAL A 95 -13.01 0.86 -0.91
N ASP A 96 -13.37 1.42 0.26
CA ASP A 96 -14.45 2.40 0.37
C ASP A 96 -14.15 3.68 -0.46
N TYR A 97 -12.90 4.13 -0.50
CA TYR A 97 -12.45 5.26 -1.31
C TYR A 97 -12.59 5.00 -2.81
N ILE A 98 -12.20 3.82 -3.29
CA ILE A 98 -12.36 3.39 -4.68
C ILE A 98 -13.84 3.49 -5.08
N ASP A 99 -14.74 2.97 -4.24
CA ASP A 99 -16.18 3.00 -4.49
C ASP A 99 -16.74 4.43 -4.44
N ALA A 100 -16.42 5.20 -3.41
CA ALA A 100 -16.90 6.56 -3.21
C ALA A 100 -16.44 7.55 -4.29
N LYS A 101 -15.24 7.34 -4.84
CA LYS A 101 -14.69 8.14 -5.94
C LYS A 101 -15.05 7.59 -7.32
N HIS A 102 -15.77 6.47 -7.38
CA HIS A 102 -16.12 5.79 -8.62
C HIS A 102 -14.90 5.47 -9.49
N LEU A 103 -13.79 5.06 -8.86
CA LEU A 103 -12.57 4.70 -9.59
C LEU A 103 -12.79 3.36 -10.29
N ASP A 104 -12.91 3.41 -11.61
CA ASP A 104 -13.18 2.21 -12.40
C ASP A 104 -11.95 1.32 -12.50
N HIS A 105 -11.93 0.24 -11.76
CA HIS A 105 -10.87 -0.77 -11.73
C HIS A 105 -9.46 -0.15 -11.70
N PRO A 106 -9.08 0.57 -10.62
CA PRO A 106 -7.79 1.25 -10.56
C PRO A 106 -6.62 0.27 -10.66
N ILE A 107 -5.52 0.76 -11.23
CA ILE A 107 -4.21 0.15 -11.07
C ILE A 107 -3.71 0.49 -9.67
N ILE A 108 -3.14 -0.48 -8.94
CA ILE A 108 -2.52 -0.20 -7.65
C ILE A 108 -1.02 -0.45 -7.73
N VAL A 109 -0.24 0.56 -7.37
CA VAL A 109 1.22 0.53 -7.28
C VAL A 109 1.61 0.67 -5.82
N GLY A 110 2.26 -0.34 -5.25
CA GLY A 110 2.65 -0.32 -3.83
C GLY A 110 4.12 -0.64 -3.63
N HIS A 111 4.79 0.15 -2.78
CA HIS A 111 6.17 -0.09 -2.37
C HIS A 111 6.23 -0.70 -0.98
N SER A 112 7.01 -1.75 -0.79
CA SER A 112 7.28 -2.34 0.53
C SER A 112 5.97 -2.63 1.29
N LEU A 113 5.72 -2.02 2.46
CA LEU A 113 4.45 -2.10 3.20
C LEU A 113 3.23 -1.78 2.32
N GLY A 114 3.35 -0.76 1.45
CA GLY A 114 2.30 -0.41 0.48
C GLY A 114 2.06 -1.51 -0.55
N GLY A 115 3.10 -2.23 -0.97
CA GLY A 115 2.99 -3.41 -1.83
C GLY A 115 2.27 -4.57 -1.14
N PHE A 116 2.58 -4.80 0.13
CA PHE A 116 1.87 -5.77 0.95
C PHE A 116 0.39 -5.41 1.12
N LEU A 117 0.08 -4.13 1.37
CA LEU A 117 -1.31 -3.63 1.44
C LEU A 117 -2.04 -3.80 0.09
N ALA A 118 -1.37 -3.51 -1.03
CA ALA A 118 -1.92 -3.72 -2.37
C ALA A 118 -2.27 -5.19 -2.64
N LEU A 119 -1.40 -6.14 -2.24
CA LEU A 119 -1.68 -7.58 -2.33
C LEU A 119 -2.91 -7.97 -1.51
N ARG A 120 -3.06 -7.44 -0.28
CA ARG A 120 -4.23 -7.70 0.57
C ARG A 120 -5.52 -7.22 -0.10
N ILE A 121 -5.53 -6.00 -0.60
CA ILE A 121 -6.70 -5.42 -1.29
C ILE A 121 -7.09 -6.29 -2.49
N ALA A 122 -6.13 -6.63 -3.35
CA ALA A 122 -6.42 -7.42 -4.55
C ALA A 122 -6.84 -8.87 -4.24
N ALA A 123 -6.33 -9.47 -3.16
CA ALA A 123 -6.74 -10.80 -2.72
C ALA A 123 -8.17 -10.82 -2.15
N ASP A 124 -8.56 -9.77 -1.44
CA ASP A 124 -9.88 -9.69 -0.79
C ASP A 124 -10.96 -9.08 -1.68
N THR A 125 -10.57 -8.26 -2.68
CA THR A 125 -11.48 -7.63 -3.65
C THR A 125 -11.01 -7.82 -5.10
N PRO A 126 -10.86 -9.07 -5.58
CA PRO A 126 -10.20 -9.37 -6.85
C PRO A 126 -10.91 -8.77 -8.08
N ALA A 127 -12.19 -8.42 -7.97
CA ALA A 127 -12.95 -7.79 -9.05
C ALA A 127 -12.76 -6.26 -9.12
N LYS A 128 -12.07 -5.64 -8.14
CA LYS A 128 -11.95 -4.17 -8.08
C LYS A 128 -10.64 -3.62 -8.63
N VAL A 129 -9.63 -4.46 -8.81
CA VAL A 129 -8.28 -4.03 -9.21
C VAL A 129 -7.97 -4.54 -10.60
N GLU A 130 -7.57 -3.65 -11.51
CA GLU A 130 -7.24 -4.05 -12.88
C GLU A 130 -5.86 -4.69 -12.97
N ARG A 131 -4.85 -4.01 -12.43
CA ARG A 131 -3.45 -4.45 -12.45
C ARG A 131 -2.77 -4.11 -11.13
N LEU A 132 -1.75 -4.89 -10.77
CA LEU A 132 -0.88 -4.62 -9.64
C LEU A 132 0.55 -4.39 -10.09
N VAL A 133 1.21 -3.39 -9.48
CA VAL A 133 2.66 -3.22 -9.54
C VAL A 133 3.18 -3.23 -8.11
N ILE A 134 3.96 -4.24 -7.76
CA ILE A 134 4.51 -4.44 -6.43
C ILE A 134 6.01 -4.12 -6.49
N VAL A 135 6.41 -3.07 -5.77
CA VAL A 135 7.79 -2.58 -5.77
C VAL A 135 8.46 -3.02 -4.47
N ASP A 136 9.38 -3.94 -4.59
CA ASP A 136 10.21 -4.56 -3.54
C ASP A 136 9.44 -4.93 -2.27
N SER A 137 8.41 -5.76 -2.46
CA SER A 137 7.59 -6.30 -1.38
C SER A 137 7.36 -7.79 -1.56
N LEU A 138 7.08 -8.48 -0.46
CA LEU A 138 6.84 -9.92 -0.42
C LEU A 138 5.53 -10.22 0.31
N PRO A 139 4.77 -11.26 -0.07
CA PRO A 139 3.55 -11.65 0.61
C PRO A 139 3.78 -12.20 2.03
N ALA A 140 5.01 -12.64 2.36
CA ALA A 140 5.37 -13.14 3.70
C ALA A 140 6.81 -12.75 4.06
N LEU A 141 7.03 -11.47 4.42
CA LEU A 141 8.36 -10.97 4.77
C LEU A 141 9.00 -11.77 5.91
N GLY A 142 8.24 -12.09 6.95
CA GLY A 142 8.73 -12.86 8.09
C GLY A 142 9.14 -14.31 7.77
N ALA A 143 8.70 -14.84 6.63
CA ALA A 143 9.02 -16.21 6.22
C ALA A 143 10.24 -16.33 5.29
N VAL A 144 10.94 -15.22 4.99
CA VAL A 144 12.07 -15.23 4.04
C VAL A 144 13.19 -16.16 4.46
N GLN A 145 13.58 -16.12 5.73
CA GLN A 145 14.67 -16.95 6.26
C GLN A 145 14.22 -18.36 6.72
N MET A 146 12.94 -18.52 6.95
CA MET A 146 12.32 -19.76 7.42
C MET A 146 11.04 -20.03 6.61
N PRO A 147 11.13 -20.57 5.38
CA PRO A 147 9.98 -20.74 4.49
C PRO A 147 8.83 -21.57 5.09
N ASP A 148 9.15 -22.51 5.98
CA ASP A 148 8.17 -23.41 6.63
C ASP A 148 7.72 -22.92 8.02
N ILE A 149 8.02 -21.65 8.38
CA ILE A 149 7.62 -21.06 9.66
C ILE A 149 6.09 -21.06 9.81
N THR A 150 5.60 -21.47 11.00
CA THR A 150 4.16 -21.49 11.26
C THR A 150 3.61 -20.07 11.55
N PRO A 151 2.29 -19.83 11.40
CA PRO A 151 1.67 -18.56 11.77
C PRO A 151 1.93 -18.16 13.23
N GLU A 152 1.96 -19.12 14.17
CA GLU A 152 2.23 -18.88 15.58
C GLU A 152 3.68 -18.44 15.82
N GLN A 153 4.61 -19.06 15.09
CA GLN A 153 6.03 -18.69 15.13
C GLN A 153 6.25 -17.29 14.54
N LEU A 154 5.59 -16.95 13.42
CA LEU A 154 5.62 -15.60 12.83
C LEU A 154 5.14 -14.54 13.83
N LYS A 155 3.99 -14.76 14.45
CA LYS A 155 3.44 -13.86 15.48
C LYS A 155 4.40 -13.68 16.65
N SER A 156 4.96 -14.80 17.14
CA SER A 156 5.94 -14.76 18.23
C SER A 156 7.22 -14.01 17.85
N MET A 157 7.72 -14.20 16.64
CA MET A 157 8.89 -13.50 16.12
C MET A 157 8.61 -11.98 16.00
N ALA A 158 7.49 -11.61 15.42
CA ALA A 158 7.07 -10.21 15.27
C ALA A 158 6.89 -9.52 16.63
N ALA A 159 6.30 -10.22 17.62
CA ALA A 159 6.15 -9.70 18.98
C ALA A 159 7.51 -9.45 19.64
N ARG A 160 8.44 -10.41 19.58
CA ARG A 160 9.80 -10.25 20.12
C ARG A 160 10.54 -9.08 19.44
N MET A 161 10.44 -8.96 18.13
CA MET A 161 11.06 -7.84 17.40
C MET A 161 10.50 -6.49 17.87
N ARG A 162 9.19 -6.36 17.98
CA ARG A 162 8.52 -5.16 18.48
C ARG A 162 8.97 -4.83 19.92
N ASP A 163 9.03 -5.82 20.79
CA ASP A 163 9.43 -5.62 22.18
C ASP A 163 10.90 -5.21 22.29
N THR A 164 11.78 -5.78 21.45
CA THR A 164 13.18 -5.36 21.33
C THR A 164 13.28 -3.90 20.87
N MET A 165 12.51 -3.50 19.85
CA MET A 165 12.51 -2.10 19.39
C MET A 165 12.03 -1.15 20.48
N LYS A 166 11.01 -1.52 21.26
CA LYS A 166 10.48 -0.73 22.38
C LYS A 166 11.47 -0.58 23.54
N SER A 167 12.32 -1.56 23.76
CA SER A 167 13.30 -1.55 24.86
C SER A 167 14.57 -0.76 24.54
N GLN A 168 14.80 -0.36 23.30
CA GLN A 168 15.94 0.43 22.90
C GLN A 168 15.81 1.87 23.41
N ASP A 169 16.92 2.47 23.83
CA ASP A 169 16.99 3.91 24.05
C ASP A 169 16.92 4.68 22.71
N THR A 170 16.56 5.94 22.80
CA THR A 170 16.32 6.78 21.62
C THR A 170 17.53 6.87 20.68
N ALA A 171 18.76 6.93 21.23
CA ALA A 171 19.97 7.05 20.43
C ALA A 171 20.29 5.76 19.68
N THR A 172 20.20 4.62 20.35
CA THR A 172 20.37 3.28 19.76
C THR A 172 19.34 3.02 18.67
N PHE A 173 18.08 3.37 18.92
CA PHE A 173 17.01 3.24 17.92
C PHE A 173 17.29 4.12 16.68
N ALA A 174 17.63 5.39 16.86
CA ALA A 174 17.92 6.33 15.77
C ALA A 174 19.11 5.88 14.92
N GLU A 175 20.19 5.39 15.56
CA GLU A 175 21.34 4.87 14.84
C GLU A 175 21.03 3.57 14.09
N GLY A 176 20.23 2.67 14.66
CA GLY A 176 19.72 1.47 13.98
C GLY A 176 18.90 1.83 12.76
N GLN A 177 18.00 2.80 12.89
CA GLN A 177 17.19 3.34 11.79
C GLN A 177 18.07 3.91 10.67
N ARG A 178 19.07 4.74 11.02
CA ARG A 178 20.01 5.33 10.04
C ARG A 178 20.74 4.24 9.25
N ARG A 179 21.30 3.25 9.93
CA ARG A 179 21.97 2.12 9.26
C ARG A 179 21.05 1.34 8.36
N SER A 180 19.84 1.05 8.81
CA SER A 180 18.84 0.36 8.02
C SER A 180 18.48 1.13 6.75
N ILE A 181 18.14 2.42 6.86
CA ILE A 181 17.77 3.24 5.70
C ILE A 181 18.98 3.43 4.76
N ALA A 182 20.20 3.62 5.29
CA ALA A 182 21.41 3.70 4.48
C ALA A 182 21.71 2.41 3.69
N SER A 183 21.27 1.25 4.16
CA SER A 183 21.38 0.01 3.39
C SER A 183 20.34 -0.11 2.27
N MET A 184 19.27 0.67 2.32
CA MET A 184 18.12 0.63 1.42
C MET A 184 18.18 1.63 0.25
N LEU A 185 19.15 2.53 0.24
CA LEU A 185 19.32 3.62 -0.73
C LEU A 185 20.78 3.79 -1.11
N THR A 186 21.06 4.27 -2.33
CA THR A 186 22.43 4.49 -2.80
C THR A 186 22.92 5.91 -2.54
N LYS A 187 22.03 6.92 -2.57
CA LYS A 187 22.39 8.34 -2.48
C LYS A 187 22.16 8.88 -1.07
N PRO A 188 23.16 9.56 -0.47
CA PRO A 188 23.03 10.12 0.87
C PRO A 188 21.87 11.12 1.02
N GLU A 189 21.59 11.93 0.00
CA GLU A 189 20.46 12.88 0.02
C GLU A 189 19.11 12.21 0.12
N ASP A 190 18.93 11.05 -0.53
CA ASP A 190 17.70 10.28 -0.46
C ASP A 190 17.59 9.54 0.88
N VAL A 191 18.71 9.10 1.46
CA VAL A 191 18.77 8.58 2.84
C VAL A 191 18.26 9.62 3.83
N GLU A 192 18.77 10.88 3.76
CA GLU A 192 18.31 11.94 4.68
C GLU A 192 16.85 12.32 4.47
N ARG A 193 16.36 12.27 3.23
CA ARG A 193 14.92 12.49 2.93
C ARG A 193 14.06 11.45 3.62
N VAL A 194 14.35 10.17 3.46
CA VAL A 194 13.59 9.07 4.07
C VAL A 194 13.69 9.10 5.59
N LEU A 195 14.87 9.36 6.15
CA LEU A 195 15.05 9.59 7.59
C LEU A 195 14.22 10.78 8.08
N GLY A 196 14.09 11.83 7.27
CA GLY A 196 13.25 12.99 7.57
C GLY A 196 11.78 12.62 7.74
N TRP A 197 11.25 11.74 6.90
CA TRP A 197 9.89 11.20 7.05
C TRP A 197 9.77 10.31 8.28
N GLY A 198 10.75 9.44 8.51
CA GLY A 198 10.80 8.59 9.70
C GLY A 198 10.74 9.37 11.01
N ARG A 199 11.49 10.50 11.10
CA ARG A 199 11.47 11.40 12.27
C ARG A 199 10.12 12.08 12.51
N LYS A 200 9.31 12.26 11.47
CA LYS A 200 7.95 12.82 11.56
C LYS A 200 6.88 11.75 11.79
N SER A 201 7.24 10.48 11.74
CA SER A 201 6.30 9.37 11.88
C SER A 201 6.07 9.03 13.36
N ASP A 202 4.84 8.58 13.67
CA ASP A 202 4.49 8.06 15.00
C ASP A 202 5.14 6.70 15.25
N ALA A 203 6.01 6.63 16.24
CA ALA A 203 6.82 5.45 16.51
C ALA A 203 5.96 4.22 16.85
N ALA A 204 4.84 4.39 17.55
CA ALA A 204 3.95 3.28 17.91
C ALA A 204 3.28 2.70 16.66
N THR A 205 2.82 3.57 15.76
CA THR A 205 2.23 3.17 14.48
C THR A 205 3.25 2.43 13.61
N VAL A 206 4.48 2.94 13.49
CA VAL A 206 5.56 2.29 12.74
C VAL A 206 5.86 0.89 13.28
N MET A 207 6.02 0.76 14.60
CA MET A 207 6.29 -0.54 15.24
C MET A 207 5.14 -1.54 15.06
N ASN A 208 3.89 -1.09 15.17
CA ASN A 208 2.73 -1.94 14.98
C ASN A 208 2.56 -2.36 13.50
N ALA A 209 2.76 -1.45 12.55
CA ALA A 209 2.70 -1.77 11.13
C ALA A 209 3.81 -2.75 10.71
N MET A 210 5.03 -2.59 11.23
CA MET A 210 6.11 -3.55 11.02
C MET A 210 5.79 -4.91 11.65
N HIS A 211 5.23 -4.93 12.87
CA HIS A 211 4.75 -6.16 13.50
C HIS A 211 3.75 -6.89 12.60
N ASP A 212 2.73 -6.19 12.09
CA ASP A 212 1.69 -6.78 11.25
C ASP A 212 2.26 -7.32 9.94
N LEU A 213 3.20 -6.60 9.33
CA LEU A 213 3.89 -7.02 8.11
C LEU A 213 4.69 -8.32 8.31
N ILE A 214 5.38 -8.46 9.45
CA ILE A 214 6.18 -9.66 9.75
C ILE A 214 5.30 -10.83 10.21
N ALA A 215 4.25 -10.55 10.98
CA ALA A 215 3.36 -11.57 11.56
C ALA A 215 2.43 -12.21 10.54
N THR A 216 2.31 -11.65 9.34
CA THR A 216 1.32 -12.08 8.35
C THR A 216 1.96 -12.85 7.20
N ASP A 217 1.38 -14.00 6.87
CA ASP A 217 1.75 -14.81 5.71
C ASP A 217 0.60 -14.85 4.71
N MET A 218 0.77 -14.15 3.59
CA MET A 218 -0.23 -14.09 2.52
C MET A 218 0.07 -15.03 1.34
N ARG A 219 1.07 -15.90 1.43
CA ARG A 219 1.46 -16.79 0.33
C ARG A 219 0.33 -17.72 -0.14
N ALA A 220 -0.62 -18.04 0.74
CA ALA A 220 -1.84 -18.75 0.34
C ALA A 220 -2.91 -17.82 -0.26
N ASP A 221 -3.04 -16.62 0.29
CA ASP A 221 -4.09 -15.66 -0.06
C ASP A 221 -3.91 -15.05 -1.45
N ILE A 222 -2.66 -14.84 -1.89
CA ILE A 222 -2.37 -14.29 -3.21
C ILE A 222 -2.92 -15.14 -4.38
N ALA A 223 -3.26 -16.40 -4.15
CA ALA A 223 -3.96 -17.26 -5.13
C ALA A 223 -5.36 -16.73 -5.51
N ARG A 224 -5.96 -15.87 -4.67
CA ARG A 224 -7.27 -15.24 -4.96
C ARG A 224 -7.16 -14.04 -5.90
N ILE A 225 -5.98 -13.47 -6.08
CA ILE A 225 -5.73 -12.31 -6.94
C ILE A 225 -6.00 -12.72 -8.40
N LYS A 226 -6.78 -11.90 -9.10
CA LYS A 226 -7.10 -12.08 -10.53
C LYS A 226 -6.42 -11.06 -11.43
N SER A 227 -5.91 -10.00 -10.84
CA SER A 227 -5.23 -8.92 -11.55
C SER A 227 -3.88 -9.38 -12.05
N PRO A 228 -3.53 -9.16 -13.33
CA PRO A 228 -2.15 -9.26 -13.78
C PRO A 228 -1.24 -8.49 -12.83
N THR A 229 -0.13 -9.09 -12.43
CA THR A 229 0.75 -8.53 -11.41
C THR A 229 2.20 -8.47 -11.90
N LEU A 230 2.80 -7.28 -11.78
CA LEU A 230 4.23 -7.04 -11.96
C LEU A 230 4.89 -6.88 -10.59
N VAL A 231 5.91 -7.67 -10.32
CA VAL A 231 6.73 -7.56 -9.11
C VAL A 231 8.12 -7.10 -9.53
N LEU A 232 8.55 -5.97 -8.98
CA LEU A 232 9.89 -5.41 -9.18
C LEU A 232 10.67 -5.60 -7.88
N GLY A 233 11.63 -6.51 -7.87
CA GLY A 233 12.46 -6.83 -6.72
C GLY A 233 13.87 -6.25 -6.83
N THR A 234 14.63 -6.32 -5.73
CA THR A 234 16.02 -5.88 -5.66
C THR A 234 16.90 -6.93 -5.00
N TRP A 235 18.18 -6.93 -5.32
CA TRP A 235 19.14 -7.85 -4.70
C TRP A 235 20.46 -7.19 -4.26
N ILE A 236 20.80 -6.07 -4.87
CA ILE A 236 22.12 -5.44 -4.73
C ILE A 236 22.47 -5.04 -3.29
N ALA A 237 21.46 -4.73 -2.47
CA ALA A 237 21.66 -4.46 -1.03
C ALA A 237 22.19 -5.68 -0.25
N TYR A 238 22.00 -6.86 -0.78
CA TYR A 238 22.34 -8.14 -0.14
C TYR A 238 23.53 -8.85 -0.78
N LYS A 239 24.20 -8.23 -1.76
CA LYS A 239 25.26 -8.85 -2.58
C LYS A 239 26.40 -9.48 -1.79
N GLU A 240 26.69 -8.98 -0.58
CA GLU A 240 27.74 -9.51 0.30
C GLU A 240 27.31 -10.80 1.02
N TYR A 241 26.01 -11.11 1.02
CA TYR A 241 25.43 -12.23 1.78
C TYR A 241 24.75 -13.28 0.91
N THR A 242 24.39 -12.92 -0.33
CA THR A 242 23.63 -13.80 -1.22
C THR A 242 23.88 -13.46 -2.68
N THR A 243 23.36 -14.27 -3.59
CA THR A 243 23.46 -14.06 -5.03
C THR A 243 22.14 -13.52 -5.61
N ARG A 244 22.23 -12.87 -6.78
CA ARG A 244 21.04 -12.46 -7.55
C ARG A 244 20.07 -13.63 -7.77
N ALA A 245 20.61 -14.79 -8.17
CA ALA A 245 19.81 -16.00 -8.44
C ALA A 245 19.08 -16.50 -7.20
N ALA A 246 19.70 -16.44 -6.02
CA ALA A 246 19.06 -16.84 -4.77
C ALA A 246 17.91 -15.87 -4.39
N VAL A 247 18.10 -14.56 -4.56
CA VAL A 247 17.05 -13.58 -4.34
C VAL A 247 15.89 -13.76 -5.31
N GLU A 248 16.18 -13.95 -6.61
CA GLU A 248 15.18 -14.25 -7.63
C GLU A 248 14.37 -15.50 -7.29
N THR A 249 15.04 -16.55 -6.80
CA THR A 249 14.38 -17.77 -6.32
C THR A 249 13.48 -17.48 -5.12
N THR A 250 13.91 -16.64 -4.18
CA THR A 250 13.08 -16.21 -3.05
C THR A 250 11.80 -15.52 -3.53
N PHE A 251 11.90 -14.57 -4.45
CA PHE A 251 10.72 -13.92 -5.03
C PHE A 251 9.81 -14.94 -5.73
N LYS A 252 10.35 -15.80 -6.58
CA LYS A 252 9.57 -16.85 -7.28
C LYS A 252 8.84 -17.77 -6.28
N THR A 253 9.51 -18.20 -5.21
CA THR A 253 8.92 -19.06 -4.19
C THR A 253 7.81 -18.32 -3.42
N GLN A 254 8.05 -17.08 -3.04
CA GLN A 254 7.07 -16.26 -2.33
C GLN A 254 5.79 -16.03 -3.15
N TYR A 255 5.92 -15.84 -4.45
CA TYR A 255 4.81 -15.55 -5.37
C TYR A 255 4.30 -16.77 -6.14
N GLN A 256 4.76 -17.98 -5.84
CA GLN A 256 4.46 -19.20 -6.62
C GLN A 256 2.96 -19.53 -6.77
N LYS A 257 2.11 -19.03 -5.87
CA LYS A 257 0.65 -19.24 -5.92
C LYS A 257 -0.10 -18.12 -6.65
N LEU A 258 0.58 -17.10 -7.12
CA LEU A 258 -0.02 -16.01 -7.89
C LEU A 258 0.12 -16.31 -9.38
N ASP A 259 -1.02 -16.66 -10.01
CA ASP A 259 -1.04 -16.97 -11.44
C ASP A 259 -0.70 -15.74 -12.29
N GLY A 260 0.10 -15.94 -13.33
CA GLY A 260 0.42 -14.89 -14.30
C GLY A 260 1.31 -13.76 -13.76
N VAL A 261 1.96 -13.95 -12.63
CA VAL A 261 2.89 -12.95 -12.08
C VAL A 261 4.13 -12.81 -12.97
N THR A 262 4.52 -11.57 -13.24
CA THR A 262 5.81 -11.23 -13.86
C THR A 262 6.73 -10.71 -12.76
N ILE A 263 7.95 -11.26 -12.65
CA ILE A 263 8.94 -10.85 -11.65
C ILE A 263 10.20 -10.39 -12.38
N ASP A 264 10.57 -9.12 -12.17
CA ASP A 264 11.80 -8.52 -12.66
C ASP A 264 12.67 -8.07 -11.47
N ILE A 265 13.97 -8.38 -11.50
CA ILE A 265 14.92 -8.03 -10.43
C ILE A 265 15.88 -6.95 -10.95
N ALA A 266 15.89 -5.80 -10.27
CA ALA A 266 16.79 -4.70 -10.56
C ALA A 266 18.23 -5.04 -10.15
N ASP A 267 19.19 -4.71 -11.02
CA ASP A 267 20.63 -4.99 -10.80
C ASP A 267 21.38 -3.78 -10.21
N THR A 268 20.78 -2.60 -10.19
CA THR A 268 21.43 -1.35 -9.79
C THR A 268 20.77 -0.67 -8.62
N ALA A 269 19.50 -1.01 -8.35
CA ALA A 269 18.71 -0.40 -7.28
C ALA A 269 18.73 -1.22 -5.99
N ARG A 270 18.63 -0.53 -4.86
CA ARG A 270 18.30 -1.09 -3.56
C ARG A 270 16.78 -0.98 -3.35
N HIS A 271 16.33 -1.08 -2.10
CA HIS A 271 14.91 -1.16 -1.73
C HIS A 271 14.02 -0.04 -2.32
N PHE A 272 14.55 1.18 -2.45
CA PHE A 272 13.82 2.30 -3.05
C PHE A 272 14.16 2.43 -4.55
N ILE A 273 13.64 1.51 -5.37
CA ILE A 273 13.91 1.47 -6.82
C ILE A 273 13.55 2.81 -7.48
N MET A 274 12.47 3.47 -7.03
CA MET A 274 11.99 4.75 -7.55
C MET A 274 12.99 5.90 -7.38
N TYR A 275 13.98 5.75 -6.49
CA TYR A 275 15.08 6.68 -6.30
C TYR A 275 16.39 6.21 -6.94
N ASP A 276 16.71 4.92 -6.76
CA ASP A 276 18.01 4.39 -7.19
C ASP A 276 18.06 4.15 -8.71
N ASP A 277 16.97 3.67 -9.30
CA ASP A 277 16.86 3.41 -10.75
C ASP A 277 15.45 3.71 -11.28
N PRO A 278 14.99 4.99 -11.23
CA PRO A 278 13.66 5.39 -11.66
C PRO A 278 13.38 5.06 -13.13
N LYS A 279 14.41 5.15 -13.99
CA LYS A 279 14.26 4.87 -15.42
C LYS A 279 13.90 3.41 -15.65
N TRP A 280 14.65 2.48 -15.05
CA TRP A 280 14.38 1.05 -15.15
C TRP A 280 12.98 0.71 -14.65
N MET A 281 12.57 1.26 -13.49
CA MET A 281 11.25 1.04 -12.92
C MET A 281 10.13 1.53 -13.86
N VAL A 282 10.24 2.76 -14.34
CA VAL A 282 9.24 3.36 -15.26
C VAL A 282 9.12 2.55 -16.55
N GLU A 283 10.23 2.15 -17.18
CA GLU A 283 10.22 1.33 -18.40
C GLU A 283 9.50 -0.01 -18.19
N ARG A 284 9.68 -0.67 -17.03
CA ARG A 284 8.97 -1.91 -16.69
C ARG A 284 7.48 -1.67 -16.48
N MET A 285 7.14 -0.63 -15.74
CA MET A 285 5.75 -0.23 -15.53
C MET A 285 5.07 0.11 -16.86
N GLU A 286 5.67 0.92 -17.71
CA GLU A 286 5.09 1.30 -19.01
C GLU A 286 4.87 0.09 -19.94
N LYS A 287 5.81 -0.86 -19.95
CA LYS A 287 5.65 -2.10 -20.71
C LYS A 287 4.50 -2.94 -20.21
N PHE A 288 4.34 -3.01 -18.89
CA PHE A 288 3.30 -3.81 -18.25
C PHE A 288 1.90 -3.16 -18.33
N LEU A 289 1.81 -1.84 -18.34
CA LEU A 289 0.55 -1.10 -18.36
C LEU A 289 -0.02 -0.89 -19.79
N LYS A 290 0.70 -1.22 -20.82
CA LYS A 290 0.20 -1.30 -22.21
C LYS A 290 -0.68 -2.53 -22.40
#